data_a9178f47c5bc30dcf70ea97470e4ed0f
#
_entry.id   a9178f47c5bc30dcf70ea97470e4ed0f
#
_cell.length_a   1.000
_cell.length_b   1.000
_cell.length_c   1.000
_cell.angle_alpha   90.00
_cell.angle_beta   90.00
_cell.angle_gamma   90.00
#
_symmetry.space_group_name_H-M   'P 1'
#
loop_
_entity.id
_entity.type
_entity.pdbx_description
1 polymer ?
#
loop_
_entity_poly.entity_id
_entity_poly.type
_entity_poly.pdbx_seq_one_letter_code
_entity_poly.pdbx_strand_id
1 'polypeptide(L)'
;MIKPRLLLAAIGLALGASATPASADSIPGLRGHDHTGVTVPDVKAATAFFTDVIGCSHAMSFGPFKDDKGTFMQDVVNVNPRAVIEEISMVRCGYGSNIELFQYQSPDQAKTEPRNSDYGGHHIVLYVDDIAKAAEYLHAKGVKTMQGPIPVNEGPAAGQSILYFLTPWGMQMELISYPNGMAYEKDAKTTLWSTTDPTK
;
A
#
# COMPACT_ATOMS: atom_id res chain seq x y z
N MET A 1 -77.11 25.81 28.10
CA MET A 1 -75.84 25.24 28.58
C MET A 1 -75.32 24.27 27.53
N ILE A 2 -74.37 24.70 26.72
CA ILE A 2 -73.80 23.92 25.60
C ILE A 2 -72.40 23.51 26.03
N LYS A 3 -72.14 22.19 26.10
CA LYS A 3 -70.80 21.62 26.42
C LYS A 3 -69.95 21.54 25.12
N PRO A 4 -68.71 22.00 25.13
CA PRO A 4 -67.81 21.80 24.00
C PRO A 4 -67.27 20.38 23.98
N ARG A 5 -67.28 19.73 22.80
CA ARG A 5 -66.59 18.46 22.54
C ARG A 5 -65.15 18.73 22.13
N LEU A 6 -64.21 18.23 22.92
CA LEU A 6 -62.81 18.21 22.52
C LEU A 6 -62.60 17.15 21.46
N LEU A 7 -62.09 17.56 20.29
CA LEU A 7 -61.54 16.65 19.28
C LEU A 7 -60.08 16.43 19.60
N LEU A 8 -59.71 15.21 19.97
CA LEU A 8 -58.31 14.79 20.00
C LEU A 8 -57.91 14.39 18.59
N ALA A 9 -56.99 15.17 18.00
CA ALA A 9 -56.27 14.76 16.79
C ALA A 9 -55.09 13.86 17.16
N ALA A 10 -55.18 12.59 16.74
CA ALA A 10 -54.05 11.67 16.87
C ALA A 10 -53.04 11.93 15.73
N ILE A 11 -51.88 12.46 16.07
CA ILE A 11 -50.75 12.62 15.16
C ILE A 11 -50.05 11.24 15.11
N GLY A 12 -50.27 10.52 14.01
CA GLY A 12 -49.56 9.29 13.72
C GLY A 12 -48.12 9.61 13.29
N LEU A 13 -47.17 9.31 14.15
CA LEU A 13 -45.73 9.36 13.82
C LEU A 13 -45.40 8.12 12.96
N ALA A 14 -45.30 8.30 11.64
CA ALA A 14 -44.78 7.29 10.75
C ALA A 14 -43.25 7.18 10.97
N LEU A 15 -42.81 6.20 11.71
CA LEU A 15 -41.39 5.79 11.77
C LEU A 15 -41.03 5.19 10.40
N GLY A 16 -40.46 6.02 9.55
CA GLY A 16 -39.79 5.58 8.33
C GLY A 16 -38.58 4.73 8.74
N ALA A 17 -38.67 3.42 8.62
CA ALA A 17 -37.52 2.53 8.71
C ALA A 17 -36.62 2.85 7.50
N SER A 18 -35.59 3.64 7.72
CA SER A 18 -34.49 3.80 6.76
C SER A 18 -33.81 2.44 6.65
N ALA A 19 -34.08 1.70 5.56
CA ALA A 19 -33.33 0.53 5.21
C ALA A 19 -31.88 1.01 4.96
N THR A 20 -30.98 0.74 5.91
CA THR A 20 -29.55 0.84 5.66
C THR A 20 -29.24 -0.11 4.49
N PRO A 21 -28.57 0.35 3.41
CA PRO A 21 -28.16 -0.54 2.36
C PRO A 21 -27.33 -1.66 3.01
N ALA A 22 -27.67 -2.91 2.70
CA ALA A 22 -26.88 -4.06 3.13
C ALA A 22 -25.45 -3.81 2.66
N SER A 23 -24.52 -3.69 3.62
CA SER A 23 -23.10 -3.68 3.32
C SER A 23 -22.78 -4.97 2.57
N ALA A 24 -22.12 -4.88 1.41
CA ALA A 24 -21.63 -6.08 0.74
C ALA A 24 -20.80 -6.89 1.74
N ASP A 25 -20.94 -8.22 1.69
CA ASP A 25 -20.16 -9.12 2.54
C ASP A 25 -18.67 -8.81 2.35
N SER A 26 -18.01 -8.46 3.44
CA SER A 26 -16.59 -8.07 3.48
C SER A 26 -15.90 -8.78 4.63
N ILE A 27 -14.57 -8.75 4.64
CA ILE A 27 -13.80 -9.28 5.78
C ILE A 27 -14.25 -8.53 7.04
N PRO A 28 -14.76 -9.25 8.07
CA PRO A 28 -15.23 -8.60 9.30
C PRO A 28 -14.13 -7.77 9.95
N GLY A 29 -14.42 -6.49 10.21
CA GLY A 29 -13.49 -5.58 10.86
C GLY A 29 -12.38 -5.03 9.97
N LEU A 30 -12.45 -5.19 8.64
CA LEU A 30 -11.48 -4.59 7.71
C LEU A 30 -11.38 -3.08 7.92
N ARG A 31 -10.18 -2.57 8.19
CA ARG A 31 -9.87 -1.15 8.39
C ARG A 31 -9.09 -0.53 7.24
N GLY A 32 -8.26 -1.31 6.55
CA GLY A 32 -7.41 -0.83 5.46
C GLY A 32 -6.21 -1.72 5.22
N HIS A 33 -5.32 -1.27 4.36
CA HIS A 33 -4.05 -1.92 4.06
C HIS A 33 -3.01 -1.56 5.13
N ASP A 34 -2.45 -2.56 5.83
CA ASP A 34 -1.47 -2.37 6.91
C ASP A 34 -0.03 -2.29 6.40
N HIS A 35 0.42 -3.32 5.67
CA HIS A 35 1.78 -3.39 5.11
C HIS A 35 1.85 -4.23 3.83
N THR A 36 2.93 -4.05 3.09
CA THR A 36 3.33 -4.90 1.98
C THR A 36 4.59 -5.67 2.38
N GLY A 37 4.52 -7.01 2.38
CA GLY A 37 5.68 -7.87 2.60
C GLY A 37 6.51 -8.03 1.33
N VAL A 38 7.83 -7.87 1.44
CA VAL A 38 8.78 -7.99 0.31
C VAL A 38 9.96 -8.83 0.73
N THR A 39 10.30 -9.86 -0.04
CA THR A 39 11.52 -10.63 0.19
C THR A 39 12.70 -9.93 -0.48
N VAL A 40 13.78 -9.74 0.27
CA VAL A 40 15.00 -9.07 -0.18
C VAL A 40 16.23 -9.97 0.05
N PRO A 41 17.30 -9.82 -0.75
CA PRO A 41 18.49 -10.66 -0.61
C PRO A 41 19.28 -10.37 0.68
N ASP A 42 19.24 -9.15 1.19
CA ASP A 42 19.92 -8.67 2.40
C ASP A 42 19.04 -7.61 3.06
N VAL A 43 18.46 -7.95 4.21
CA VAL A 43 17.51 -7.07 4.92
C VAL A 43 18.19 -5.82 5.48
N LYS A 44 19.47 -5.90 5.87
CA LYS A 44 20.20 -4.73 6.40
C LYS A 44 20.49 -3.73 5.29
N ALA A 45 20.97 -4.22 4.14
CA ALA A 45 21.20 -3.38 2.97
C ALA A 45 19.88 -2.78 2.44
N ALA A 46 18.79 -3.56 2.43
CA ALA A 46 17.47 -3.07 2.04
C ALA A 46 16.95 -2.02 3.02
N THR A 47 17.04 -2.25 4.33
CA THR A 47 16.66 -1.27 5.35
C THR A 47 17.44 0.03 5.17
N ALA A 48 18.78 -0.05 4.97
CA ALA A 48 19.62 1.13 4.72
C ALA A 48 19.21 1.87 3.44
N PHE A 49 18.87 1.16 2.36
CA PHE A 49 18.34 1.81 1.15
C PHE A 49 17.05 2.58 1.45
N PHE A 50 16.09 1.97 2.14
CA PHE A 50 14.83 2.63 2.48
C PHE A 50 15.03 3.80 3.45
N THR A 51 15.96 3.73 4.42
CA THR A 51 16.20 4.83 5.37
C THR A 51 17.06 5.94 4.79
N ASP A 52 18.18 5.61 4.14
CA ASP A 52 19.24 6.59 3.80
C ASP A 52 19.06 7.18 2.39
N VAL A 53 18.34 6.46 1.52
CA VAL A 53 18.07 6.92 0.14
C VAL A 53 16.60 7.34 -0.01
N ILE A 54 15.65 6.51 0.39
CA ILE A 54 14.21 6.84 0.22
C ILE A 54 13.73 7.80 1.31
N GLY A 55 14.33 7.77 2.52
CA GLY A 55 13.94 8.64 3.63
C GLY A 55 12.84 8.06 4.52
N CYS A 56 12.63 6.74 4.49
CA CYS A 56 11.74 6.05 5.41
C CYS A 56 12.35 5.99 6.82
N SER A 57 11.54 5.66 7.81
CA SER A 57 11.98 5.42 9.18
C SER A 57 11.93 3.94 9.50
N HIS A 58 13.00 3.37 10.04
CA HIS A 58 13.00 2.01 10.59
C HIS A 58 12.19 1.99 11.88
N ALA A 59 11.26 1.05 11.98
CA ALA A 59 10.37 0.92 13.14
C ALA A 59 10.82 -0.19 14.09
N MET A 60 11.08 -1.40 13.57
CA MET A 60 11.50 -2.57 14.36
C MET A 60 12.11 -3.64 13.47
N SER A 61 12.93 -4.50 14.06
CA SER A 61 13.39 -5.75 13.47
C SER A 61 13.18 -6.91 14.44
N PHE A 62 12.93 -8.10 13.90
CA PHE A 62 12.71 -9.31 14.68
C PHE A 62 13.02 -10.57 13.88
N GLY A 63 13.17 -11.71 14.57
CA GLY A 63 13.59 -12.99 14.01
C GLY A 63 14.75 -13.57 14.83
N PRO A 64 15.38 -14.66 14.40
CA PRO A 64 14.99 -15.51 13.26
C PRO A 64 13.77 -16.41 13.56
N PHE A 65 13.14 -16.92 12.48
CA PHE A 65 12.06 -17.92 12.57
C PHE A 65 12.40 -19.12 11.70
N LYS A 66 12.29 -20.32 12.25
CA LYS A 66 12.50 -21.58 11.56
C LYS A 66 11.76 -22.72 12.27
N ASP A 67 11.60 -23.81 11.55
CA ASP A 67 11.13 -25.08 12.11
C ASP A 67 11.99 -26.22 11.55
N ASP A 68 12.86 -26.78 12.38
CA ASP A 68 13.82 -27.80 11.94
C ASP A 68 13.18 -29.18 11.73
N LYS A 69 11.99 -29.45 12.27
CA LYS A 69 11.38 -30.80 12.28
C LYS A 69 9.92 -30.83 11.86
N GLY A 70 9.15 -29.79 12.15
CA GLY A 70 7.72 -29.71 11.86
C GLY A 70 7.42 -29.11 10.48
N THR A 71 6.20 -28.62 10.33
CA THR A 71 5.66 -28.05 9.08
C THR A 71 5.19 -26.61 9.24
N PHE A 72 5.54 -25.95 10.36
CA PHE A 72 5.10 -24.59 10.67
C PHE A 72 5.34 -23.60 9.49
N MET A 73 6.54 -23.62 8.91
CA MET A 73 6.89 -22.72 7.81
C MET A 73 6.01 -22.97 6.57
N GLN A 74 5.63 -24.22 6.31
CA GLN A 74 4.72 -24.56 5.22
C GLN A 74 3.26 -24.22 5.58
N ASP A 75 2.80 -24.63 6.74
CA ASP A 75 1.38 -24.58 7.10
C ASP A 75 0.90 -23.15 7.43
N VAL A 76 1.79 -22.30 7.94
CA VAL A 76 1.48 -20.92 8.38
C VAL A 76 1.93 -19.89 7.36
N VAL A 77 3.12 -20.06 6.78
CA VAL A 77 3.76 -19.06 5.91
C VAL A 77 3.72 -19.44 4.44
N ASN A 78 3.31 -20.68 4.13
CA ASN A 78 3.24 -21.22 2.76
C ASN A 78 4.58 -21.20 2.02
N VAL A 79 5.67 -21.54 2.71
CA VAL A 79 7.01 -21.66 2.14
C VAL A 79 7.55 -23.07 2.35
N ASN A 80 8.73 -23.38 1.79
CA ASN A 80 9.39 -24.64 2.07
C ASN A 80 9.46 -24.90 3.59
N PRO A 81 9.12 -26.10 4.09
CA PRO A 81 9.14 -26.39 5.54
C PRO A 81 10.52 -26.21 6.19
N ARG A 82 11.60 -26.19 5.41
CA ARG A 82 12.99 -25.94 5.87
C ARG A 82 13.45 -24.52 5.56
N ALA A 83 12.57 -23.64 5.10
CA ALA A 83 12.89 -22.22 4.96
C ALA A 83 13.16 -21.58 6.33
N VAL A 84 14.07 -20.63 6.36
CA VAL A 84 14.39 -19.80 7.52
C VAL A 84 14.08 -18.36 7.16
N ILE A 85 13.34 -17.66 8.02
CA ILE A 85 13.32 -16.20 8.01
C ILE A 85 14.49 -15.77 8.90
N GLU A 86 15.54 -15.25 8.30
CA GLU A 86 16.73 -14.80 9.02
C GLU A 86 16.42 -13.55 9.87
N GLU A 87 15.77 -12.58 9.26
CA GLU A 87 15.35 -11.34 9.89
C GLU A 87 14.18 -10.74 9.12
N ILE A 88 13.31 -10.03 9.84
CA ILE A 88 12.25 -9.16 9.33
C ILE A 88 12.58 -7.74 9.79
N SER A 89 12.42 -6.76 8.90
CA SER A 89 12.59 -5.34 9.20
C SER A 89 11.35 -4.57 8.73
N MET A 90 10.76 -3.77 9.62
CA MET A 90 9.62 -2.92 9.30
C MET A 90 10.07 -1.48 9.08
N VAL A 91 9.71 -0.91 7.94
CA VAL A 91 9.97 0.50 7.63
C VAL A 91 8.66 1.25 7.33
N ARG A 92 8.61 2.51 7.74
CA ARG A 92 7.51 3.44 7.47
C ARG A 92 7.99 4.56 6.56
N CYS A 93 7.33 4.75 5.42
CA CYS A 93 7.65 5.77 4.43
C CYS A 93 6.57 6.86 4.42
N GLY A 94 6.73 7.89 5.24
CA GLY A 94 5.78 9.00 5.34
C GLY A 94 4.40 8.55 5.85
N TYR A 95 3.34 8.98 5.16
CA TYR A 95 1.97 8.51 5.36
C TYR A 95 1.70 7.28 4.49
N GLY A 96 0.73 6.47 4.88
CA GLY A 96 0.34 5.27 4.13
C GLY A 96 0.71 3.98 4.82
N SER A 97 0.70 2.87 4.07
CA SER A 97 1.02 1.55 4.60
C SER A 97 2.53 1.36 4.77
N ASN A 98 2.89 0.42 5.64
CA ASN A 98 4.28 0.11 5.93
C ASN A 98 4.85 -0.88 4.88
N ILE A 99 6.16 -1.06 4.91
CA ILE A 99 6.85 -2.09 4.14
C ILE A 99 7.53 -3.03 5.13
N GLU A 100 7.27 -4.33 4.95
CA GLU A 100 7.87 -5.41 5.72
C GLU A 100 8.91 -6.11 4.86
N LEU A 101 10.17 -5.98 5.22
CA LEU A 101 11.31 -6.55 4.49
C LEU A 101 11.70 -7.88 5.12
N PHE A 102 11.67 -8.96 4.33
CA PHE A 102 12.05 -10.29 4.75
C PHE A 102 13.39 -10.70 4.14
N GLN A 103 14.26 -11.24 4.94
CA GLN A 103 15.38 -12.03 4.42
C GLN A 103 15.11 -13.52 4.68
N TYR A 104 14.87 -14.26 3.59
CA TYR A 104 14.69 -15.71 3.63
C TYR A 104 15.94 -16.46 3.19
N GLN A 105 16.15 -17.63 3.79
CA GLN A 105 16.91 -18.72 3.20
C GLN A 105 15.98 -19.91 2.97
N SER A 106 15.86 -20.37 1.73
CA SER A 106 15.03 -21.54 1.39
C SER A 106 15.75 -22.43 0.40
N PRO A 107 15.65 -23.78 0.54
CA PRO A 107 16.27 -24.73 -0.39
C PRO A 107 15.84 -24.56 -1.84
N ASP A 108 14.63 -24.06 -2.07
CA ASP A 108 13.97 -23.86 -3.36
C ASP A 108 13.76 -22.38 -3.73
N GLN A 109 14.49 -21.48 -3.09
CA GLN A 109 14.33 -20.03 -3.29
C GLN A 109 14.65 -19.59 -4.72
N ALA A 110 13.67 -19.01 -5.41
CA ALA A 110 13.91 -18.23 -6.62
C ALA A 110 14.67 -16.94 -6.26
N LYS A 111 15.74 -16.63 -7.01
CA LYS A 111 16.62 -15.47 -6.73
C LYS A 111 16.56 -14.40 -7.80
N THR A 112 15.60 -14.50 -8.71
CA THR A 112 15.39 -13.52 -9.78
C THR A 112 14.16 -12.71 -9.47
N GLU A 113 14.31 -11.38 -9.41
CA GLU A 113 13.18 -10.47 -9.28
C GLU A 113 12.24 -10.59 -10.48
N PRO A 114 10.92 -10.75 -10.27
CA PRO A 114 9.97 -10.77 -11.37
C PRO A 114 9.88 -9.37 -12.01
N ARG A 115 9.70 -9.33 -13.33
CA ARG A 115 9.35 -8.08 -14.00
C ARG A 115 7.89 -7.74 -13.71
N ASN A 116 7.50 -6.49 -13.83
CA ASN A 116 6.09 -6.07 -13.70
C ASN A 116 5.12 -6.87 -14.61
N SER A 117 5.61 -7.41 -15.73
CA SER A 117 4.83 -8.21 -16.67
C SER A 117 4.68 -9.68 -16.29
N ASP A 118 5.41 -10.16 -15.32
CA ASP A 118 5.42 -11.57 -14.91
C ASP A 118 4.37 -11.83 -13.81
N TYR A 119 3.85 -13.05 -13.71
CA TYR A 119 3.00 -13.40 -12.57
C TYR A 119 3.78 -13.23 -11.26
N GLY A 120 3.19 -12.53 -10.30
CA GLY A 120 3.88 -12.08 -9.08
C GLY A 120 4.66 -10.78 -9.25
N GLY A 121 4.76 -10.25 -10.48
CA GLY A 121 5.33 -8.92 -10.73
C GLY A 121 4.53 -7.84 -10.00
N HIS A 122 5.25 -6.95 -9.34
CA HIS A 122 4.67 -5.85 -8.55
C HIS A 122 5.64 -4.69 -8.48
N HIS A 123 5.14 -3.56 -8.03
CA HIS A 123 5.95 -2.41 -7.64
C HIS A 123 5.29 -1.68 -6.46
N ILE A 124 6.11 -1.04 -5.65
CA ILE A 124 5.65 -0.16 -4.57
C ILE A 124 5.74 1.27 -5.07
N VAL A 125 4.66 2.03 -4.87
CA VAL A 125 4.54 3.40 -5.36
C VAL A 125 4.66 4.38 -4.20
N LEU A 126 5.51 5.40 -4.36
CA LEU A 126 5.70 6.48 -3.40
C LEU A 126 5.21 7.80 -4.01
N TYR A 127 4.36 8.50 -3.30
CA TYR A 127 3.92 9.83 -3.71
C TYR A 127 4.97 10.88 -3.38
N VAL A 128 5.21 11.80 -4.30
CA VAL A 128 6.06 12.98 -4.12
C VAL A 128 5.37 14.24 -4.66
N ASP A 129 5.56 15.37 -4.01
CA ASP A 129 4.95 16.64 -4.46
C ASP A 129 5.57 17.17 -5.76
N ASP A 130 6.90 16.99 -5.94
CA ASP A 130 7.67 17.44 -7.10
C ASP A 130 8.47 16.28 -7.67
N ILE A 131 7.92 15.61 -8.67
CA ILE A 131 8.53 14.43 -9.27
C ILE A 131 9.83 14.75 -10.05
N ALA A 132 9.98 15.98 -10.56
CA ALA A 132 11.19 16.37 -11.26
C ALA A 132 12.37 16.48 -10.29
N LYS A 133 12.19 17.17 -9.16
CA LYS A 133 13.21 17.24 -8.09
C LYS A 133 13.49 15.87 -7.48
N ALA A 134 12.48 15.03 -7.31
CA ALA A 134 12.66 13.67 -6.81
C ALA A 134 13.48 12.81 -7.79
N ALA A 135 13.26 12.96 -9.10
CA ALA A 135 14.08 12.31 -10.12
C ALA A 135 15.56 12.75 -10.07
N GLU A 136 15.82 14.07 -9.98
CA GLU A 136 17.17 14.61 -9.81
C GLU A 136 17.85 14.06 -8.55
N TYR A 137 17.10 13.97 -7.44
CA TYR A 137 17.59 13.40 -6.21
C TYR A 137 17.98 11.92 -6.36
N LEU A 138 17.13 11.09 -6.97
CA LEU A 138 17.41 9.68 -7.23
C LEU A 138 18.66 9.52 -8.11
N HIS A 139 18.80 10.33 -9.16
CA HIS A 139 20.00 10.33 -10.02
C HIS A 139 21.25 10.70 -9.21
N ALA A 140 21.19 11.73 -8.37
CA ALA A 140 22.30 12.14 -7.51
C ALA A 140 22.71 11.06 -6.50
N LYS A 141 21.76 10.20 -6.08
CA LYS A 141 21.99 9.03 -5.23
C LYS A 141 22.45 7.79 -6.01
N GLY A 142 22.58 7.87 -7.33
CA GLY A 142 22.99 6.75 -8.18
C GLY A 142 21.92 5.68 -8.35
N VAL A 143 20.66 6.00 -8.08
CA VAL A 143 19.53 5.06 -8.27
C VAL A 143 19.23 4.94 -9.76
N LYS A 144 19.07 3.72 -10.25
CA LYS A 144 18.72 3.45 -11.64
C LYS A 144 17.25 3.75 -11.89
N THR A 145 16.97 4.80 -12.67
CA THR A 145 15.61 5.13 -13.11
C THR A 145 15.36 4.63 -14.54
N MET A 146 14.07 4.45 -14.88
CA MET A 146 13.60 4.31 -16.25
C MET A 146 13.46 5.68 -16.91
N GLN A 147 13.01 5.70 -18.16
CA GLN A 147 12.70 6.95 -18.85
C GLN A 147 11.59 7.71 -18.14
N GLY A 148 11.76 9.00 -17.93
CA GLY A 148 10.77 9.85 -17.26
C GLY A 148 11.41 11.01 -16.52
N PRO A 149 10.62 11.76 -15.73
CA PRO A 149 9.18 11.58 -15.44
C PRO A 149 8.26 11.70 -16.67
N ILE A 150 7.21 10.87 -16.71
CA ILE A 150 6.23 10.85 -17.82
C ILE A 150 4.91 11.44 -17.32
N PRO A 151 4.41 12.57 -17.90
CA PRO A 151 3.08 13.08 -17.59
C PRO A 151 2.00 12.22 -18.27
N VAL A 152 0.91 11.94 -17.54
CA VAL A 152 -0.29 11.29 -18.08
C VAL A 152 -1.31 12.38 -18.38
N ASN A 153 -1.57 12.63 -19.68
CA ASN A 153 -2.38 13.74 -20.13
C ASN A 153 -3.82 13.35 -20.48
N GLU A 154 -4.12 12.07 -20.58
CA GLU A 154 -5.42 11.56 -21.02
C GLU A 154 -5.91 10.42 -20.16
N GLY A 155 -7.24 10.17 -20.23
CA GLY A 155 -7.89 9.09 -19.48
C GLY A 155 -8.11 9.40 -18.00
N PRO A 156 -8.59 8.42 -17.22
CA PRO A 156 -8.94 8.61 -15.81
C PRO A 156 -7.77 9.05 -14.93
N ALA A 157 -6.55 8.65 -15.28
CA ALA A 157 -5.33 8.98 -14.55
C ALA A 157 -4.67 10.31 -15.00
N ALA A 158 -5.30 11.07 -15.91
CA ALA A 158 -4.77 12.37 -16.35
C ALA A 158 -4.61 13.31 -15.16
N GLY A 159 -3.49 14.04 -15.13
CA GLY A 159 -3.08 14.92 -14.03
C GLY A 159 -1.94 14.33 -13.19
N GLN A 160 -1.65 13.05 -13.32
CA GLN A 160 -0.48 12.45 -12.67
C GLN A 160 0.77 12.49 -13.54
N SER A 161 1.93 12.37 -12.90
CA SER A 161 3.22 12.07 -13.52
C SER A 161 3.84 10.88 -12.82
N ILE A 162 4.53 10.02 -13.56
CA ILE A 162 5.11 8.78 -13.06
C ILE A 162 6.60 8.67 -13.40
N LEU A 163 7.37 7.99 -12.55
CA LEU A 163 8.75 7.61 -12.79
C LEU A 163 9.05 6.26 -12.14
N TYR A 164 9.36 5.24 -12.95
CA TYR A 164 9.85 3.97 -12.45
C TYR A 164 11.34 4.00 -12.13
N PHE A 165 11.74 3.27 -11.11
CA PHE A 165 13.14 3.08 -10.73
C PHE A 165 13.36 1.70 -10.13
N LEU A 166 14.63 1.29 -9.98
CA LEU A 166 14.99 0.00 -9.39
C LEU A 166 15.69 0.20 -8.05
N THR A 167 15.36 -0.67 -7.11
CA THR A 167 16.18 -0.87 -5.92
C THR A 167 17.55 -1.46 -6.29
N PRO A 168 18.55 -1.44 -5.40
CA PRO A 168 19.85 -2.06 -5.66
C PRO A 168 19.80 -3.55 -6.02
N TRP A 169 18.79 -4.26 -5.56
CA TRP A 169 18.58 -5.69 -5.84
C TRP A 169 17.66 -5.98 -7.02
N GLY A 170 17.14 -4.95 -7.69
CA GLY A 170 16.40 -5.06 -8.93
C GLY A 170 14.87 -5.00 -8.81
N MET A 171 14.30 -4.92 -7.60
CA MET A 171 12.86 -4.73 -7.42
C MET A 171 12.42 -3.41 -8.01
N GLN A 172 11.30 -3.41 -8.73
CA GLN A 172 10.75 -2.20 -9.32
C GLN A 172 9.97 -1.37 -8.30
N MET A 173 10.21 -0.06 -8.33
CA MET A 173 9.52 0.95 -7.56
C MET A 173 8.99 2.03 -8.51
N GLU A 174 8.07 2.87 -8.03
CA GLU A 174 7.54 4.00 -8.77
C GLU A 174 7.46 5.24 -7.89
N LEU A 175 7.78 6.41 -8.45
CA LEU A 175 7.33 7.70 -7.95
C LEU A 175 6.10 8.14 -8.71
N ILE A 176 5.12 8.69 -7.99
CA ILE A 176 3.90 9.29 -8.55
C ILE A 176 3.70 10.69 -7.96
N SER A 177 3.20 11.62 -8.78
CA SER A 177 2.83 12.97 -8.39
C SER A 177 1.55 13.39 -9.09
N TYR A 178 0.57 13.90 -8.33
CA TYR A 178 -0.70 14.44 -8.83
C TYR A 178 -1.18 15.59 -7.92
N PRO A 179 -0.42 16.70 -7.83
CA PRO A 179 -0.67 17.76 -6.85
C PRO A 179 -2.03 18.47 -7.03
N ASN A 180 -2.64 18.35 -8.20
CA ASN A 180 -3.95 18.91 -8.51
C ASN A 180 -5.04 17.83 -8.64
N GLY A 181 -4.80 16.62 -8.14
CA GLY A 181 -5.70 15.48 -8.30
C GLY A 181 -5.66 14.86 -9.69
N MET A 182 -6.49 13.84 -9.91
CA MET A 182 -6.60 13.11 -11.17
C MET A 182 -7.99 13.25 -11.79
N ALA A 183 -8.08 13.10 -13.10
CA ALA A 183 -9.33 13.32 -13.85
C ALA A 183 -10.50 12.45 -13.38
N TYR A 184 -10.25 11.21 -12.93
CA TYR A 184 -11.29 10.29 -12.47
C TYR A 184 -12.07 10.82 -11.26
N GLU A 185 -11.48 11.70 -10.44
CA GLU A 185 -12.07 12.20 -9.19
C GLU A 185 -13.36 13.01 -9.42
N LYS A 186 -13.51 13.56 -10.62
CA LYS A 186 -14.69 14.41 -10.97
C LYS A 186 -16.01 13.65 -10.92
N ASP A 187 -15.99 12.37 -11.32
CA ASP A 187 -17.19 11.55 -11.47
C ASP A 187 -17.12 10.26 -10.63
N ALA A 188 -16.11 10.13 -9.77
CA ALA A 188 -15.88 8.93 -8.98
C ALA A 188 -16.90 8.81 -7.84
N LYS A 189 -17.53 7.63 -7.72
CA LYS A 189 -18.33 7.28 -6.53
C LYS A 189 -17.45 6.96 -5.31
N THR A 190 -16.22 6.56 -5.55
CA THR A 190 -15.21 6.26 -4.53
C THR A 190 -13.88 6.81 -5.01
N THR A 191 -13.24 7.64 -4.20
CA THR A 191 -11.88 8.13 -4.46
C THR A 191 -10.87 7.17 -3.84
N LEU A 192 -9.70 7.07 -4.48
CA LEU A 192 -8.56 6.35 -3.92
C LEU A 192 -8.08 7.09 -2.66
N TRP A 193 -7.63 6.32 -1.66
CA TRP A 193 -6.90 6.91 -0.55
C TRP A 193 -5.65 7.65 -1.07
N SER A 194 -5.37 8.81 -0.54
CA SER A 194 -4.23 9.63 -0.98
C SER A 194 -3.37 10.08 0.19
N THR A 195 -2.06 10.05 0.01
CA THR A 195 -1.09 10.62 0.95
C THR A 195 -1.19 12.14 1.07
N THR A 196 -1.80 12.82 0.09
CA THR A 196 -2.04 14.28 0.13
C THR A 196 -3.20 14.66 1.05
N ASP A 197 -4.08 13.71 1.35
CA ASP A 197 -5.19 13.87 2.29
C ASP A 197 -5.41 12.57 3.08
N PRO A 198 -4.49 12.23 3.99
CA PRO A 198 -4.49 10.94 4.68
C PRO A 198 -5.64 10.76 5.68
N THR A 199 -6.48 11.79 5.86
CA THR A 199 -7.62 11.77 6.79
C THR A 199 -8.95 11.41 6.13
N LYS A 200 -9.00 11.34 4.80
CA LYS A 200 -10.19 10.94 4.03
C LYS A 200 -10.30 9.46 3.83
#